data_b10052f1b1b5046b1e8a1cfda2b5b1d0
#
_entry.id   b10052f1b1b5046b1e8a1cfda2b5b1d0
#
_cell.length_a   1.000
_cell.length_b   1.000
_cell.length_c   1.000
_cell.angle_alpha   90.00
_cell.angle_beta   90.00
_cell.angle_gamma   90.00
#
_symmetry.space_group_name_H-M   'P 1'
#
loop_
_entity.id
_entity.type
_entity.pdbx_description
1 polymer ?
#
loop_
_entity_poly.entity_id
_entity_poly.type
_entity_poly.pdbx_seq_one_letter_code
_entity_poly.pdbx_strand_id
1 'polypeptide(L)'
;MAEMSKVVIVGAGKTGRGFLARLLNGNEIVLIDKNAELVEGLNRTRTVDIDFFGGKKPSVKVALSKACTWDTVCASDLADADVILVSVGGNNLSDVGAELKKYVSKDTRIIVCENASSPAKKLGAAIGIDGLRIAESTVFCTTIERTKGSLEINSEWYPYLQFDGDVFGEDAPVLDGIKAVSNFGGFLDRKLFTYNSASCVIAYLGALKGYTVYSDAANDPEILALLDYNYEIINECICREYGYEEQDQKEFALLSRDKFTDKTLVDTVARNAREPQRKITRNERIVSPMLLQEKYGKDSSILEKTLAAALLYAPEEEVEWKAMLAQKGYEGILVELAGLDPNSAIFARVIAMAKSGKIL
;
A
#
# COMPACT_ATOMS: atom_id res chain seq x y z
N MET A 1 -32.21 12.35 -5.54
CA MET A 1 -30.92 12.07 -6.23
C MET A 1 -29.87 12.63 -5.30
N ALA A 2 -28.85 11.83 -4.93
CA ALA A 2 -27.73 12.39 -4.16
C ALA A 2 -27.10 13.52 -4.99
N GLU A 3 -26.76 14.61 -4.34
CA GLU A 3 -26.09 15.75 -4.98
C GLU A 3 -24.72 15.25 -5.48
N MET A 4 -24.38 15.56 -6.72
CA MET A 4 -23.15 15.12 -7.36
C MET A 4 -21.99 15.93 -6.79
N SER A 5 -21.08 15.27 -6.07
CA SER A 5 -19.94 15.94 -5.46
C SER A 5 -18.87 16.28 -6.49
N LYS A 6 -18.12 17.36 -6.23
CA LYS A 6 -16.98 17.77 -7.04
C LYS A 6 -15.68 17.26 -6.45
N VAL A 7 -14.95 16.46 -7.20
CA VAL A 7 -13.70 15.85 -6.78
C VAL A 7 -12.55 16.28 -7.70
N VAL A 8 -11.49 16.78 -7.11
CA VAL A 8 -10.26 17.09 -7.85
C VAL A 8 -9.21 16.02 -7.56
N ILE A 9 -8.61 15.45 -8.59
CA ILE A 9 -7.50 14.49 -8.46
C ILE A 9 -6.25 15.12 -9.09
N VAL A 10 -5.27 15.44 -8.27
CA VAL A 10 -3.96 15.92 -8.68
C VAL A 10 -3.03 14.73 -8.91
N GLY A 11 -2.59 14.57 -10.15
CA GLY A 11 -1.89 13.41 -10.67
C GLY A 11 -2.84 12.49 -11.45
N ALA A 12 -2.91 12.68 -12.77
CA ALA A 12 -3.66 11.82 -13.68
C ALA A 12 -2.87 10.56 -14.11
N GLY A 13 -1.88 10.18 -13.33
CA GLY A 13 -1.13 8.95 -13.52
C GLY A 13 -2.00 7.68 -13.42
N LYS A 14 -1.36 6.53 -13.44
CA LYS A 14 -2.07 5.22 -13.41
C LYS A 14 -2.98 5.08 -12.19
N THR A 15 -2.49 5.47 -11.01
CA THR A 15 -3.28 5.43 -9.77
C THR A 15 -4.40 6.46 -9.79
N GLY A 16 -4.12 7.70 -10.17
CA GLY A 16 -5.12 8.78 -10.21
C GLY A 16 -6.30 8.46 -11.13
N ARG A 17 -6.04 8.14 -12.40
CA ARG A 17 -7.13 7.84 -13.34
C ARG A 17 -7.67 6.43 -13.26
N GLY A 18 -6.83 5.44 -12.84
CA GLY A 18 -7.22 4.02 -12.84
C GLY A 18 -7.83 3.53 -11.55
N PHE A 19 -7.43 4.09 -10.41
CA PHE A 19 -7.96 3.70 -9.10
C PHE A 19 -8.84 4.78 -8.49
N LEU A 20 -8.31 5.99 -8.28
CA LEU A 20 -9.05 7.04 -7.58
C LEU A 20 -10.28 7.51 -8.37
N ALA A 21 -10.11 7.83 -9.66
CA ALA A 21 -11.24 8.24 -10.50
C ALA A 21 -12.29 7.12 -10.65
N ARG A 22 -11.86 5.86 -10.68
CA ARG A 22 -12.78 4.71 -10.70
C ARG A 22 -13.63 4.63 -9.43
N LEU A 23 -13.01 4.78 -8.26
CA LEU A 23 -13.73 4.74 -6.98
C LEU A 23 -14.79 5.84 -6.89
N LEU A 24 -14.50 6.98 -7.48
CA LEU A 24 -15.33 8.19 -7.41
C LEU A 24 -16.17 8.41 -8.67
N ASN A 25 -16.30 7.37 -9.51
CA ASN A 25 -17.13 7.43 -10.71
C ASN A 25 -18.60 7.75 -10.36
N GLY A 26 -19.19 8.68 -11.10
CA GLY A 26 -20.52 9.21 -10.80
C GLY A 26 -20.50 10.59 -10.15
N ASN A 27 -19.31 11.10 -9.77
CA ASN A 27 -19.11 12.47 -9.31
C ASN A 27 -18.57 13.38 -10.45
N GLU A 28 -18.53 14.67 -10.21
CA GLU A 28 -17.82 15.62 -11.07
C GLU A 28 -16.31 15.48 -10.84
N ILE A 29 -15.59 14.83 -11.78
CA ILE A 29 -14.17 14.55 -11.64
C ILE A 29 -13.34 15.51 -12.50
N VAL A 30 -12.49 16.29 -11.84
CA VAL A 30 -11.46 17.13 -12.47
C VAL A 30 -10.09 16.49 -12.23
N LEU A 31 -9.33 16.23 -13.30
CA LEU A 31 -7.97 15.73 -13.22
C LEU A 31 -6.97 16.87 -13.46
N ILE A 32 -5.90 16.91 -12.67
CA ILE A 32 -4.78 17.86 -12.87
C ILE A 32 -3.48 17.06 -13.03
N ASP A 33 -2.75 17.31 -14.12
CA ASP A 33 -1.45 16.68 -14.34
C ASP A 33 -0.48 17.64 -15.07
N LYS A 34 0.80 17.46 -14.83
CA LYS A 34 1.86 18.24 -15.52
C LYS A 34 2.09 17.82 -16.98
N ASN A 35 1.63 16.62 -17.36
CA ASN A 35 1.80 16.08 -18.71
C ASN A 35 0.71 16.61 -19.63
N ALA A 36 1.05 17.61 -20.47
CA ALA A 36 0.11 18.26 -21.36
C ALA A 36 -0.50 17.30 -22.40
N GLU A 37 0.28 16.33 -22.93
CA GLU A 37 -0.19 15.34 -23.89
C GLU A 37 -1.27 14.41 -23.26
N LEU A 38 -1.03 13.96 -22.02
CA LEU A 38 -2.00 13.18 -21.26
C LEU A 38 -3.28 13.98 -21.04
N VAL A 39 -3.16 15.24 -20.61
CA VAL A 39 -4.30 16.14 -20.37
C VAL A 39 -5.11 16.38 -21.65
N GLU A 40 -4.46 16.62 -22.77
CA GLU A 40 -5.13 16.77 -24.07
C GLU A 40 -5.87 15.49 -24.47
N GLY A 41 -5.23 14.33 -24.31
CA GLY A 41 -5.85 13.03 -24.56
C GLY A 41 -7.10 12.82 -23.73
N LEU A 42 -7.04 13.10 -22.42
CA LEU A 42 -8.16 12.97 -21.50
C LEU A 42 -9.31 13.94 -21.82
N ASN A 43 -9.00 15.17 -22.23
CA ASN A 43 -10.02 16.13 -22.65
C ASN A 43 -10.71 15.75 -23.97
N ARG A 44 -9.98 15.08 -24.88
CA ARG A 44 -10.53 14.59 -26.13
C ARG A 44 -11.49 13.42 -25.93
N THR A 45 -11.15 12.47 -25.05
CA THR A 45 -11.98 11.30 -24.79
C THR A 45 -13.08 11.55 -23.77
N ARG A 46 -12.83 12.41 -22.78
CA ARG A 46 -13.69 12.68 -21.62
C ARG A 46 -14.02 11.44 -20.80
N THR A 47 -13.33 10.34 -21.06
CA THR A 47 -13.51 9.08 -20.34
C THR A 47 -12.18 8.34 -20.19
N VAL A 48 -12.12 7.49 -19.16
CA VAL A 48 -11.05 6.50 -18.98
C VAL A 48 -11.70 5.11 -18.93
N ASP A 49 -11.24 4.20 -19.78
CA ASP A 49 -11.68 2.82 -19.78
C ASP A 49 -10.75 1.99 -18.88
N ILE A 50 -11.35 1.28 -17.94
CA ILE A 50 -10.64 0.48 -16.93
C ILE A 50 -11.10 -0.96 -17.01
N ASP A 51 -10.16 -1.85 -17.30
CA ASP A 51 -10.36 -3.29 -17.20
C ASP A 51 -9.75 -3.81 -15.89
N PHE A 52 -10.24 -4.95 -15.45
CA PHE A 52 -9.70 -5.61 -14.26
C PHE A 52 -8.88 -6.83 -14.66
N PHE A 53 -7.77 -7.04 -13.98
CA PHE A 53 -6.94 -8.22 -14.19
C PHE A 53 -7.78 -9.49 -14.13
N GLY A 54 -7.51 -10.41 -15.07
CA GLY A 54 -8.20 -11.68 -15.16
C GLY A 54 -9.67 -11.63 -15.61
N GLY A 55 -10.20 -10.46 -15.95
CA GLY A 55 -11.60 -10.32 -16.40
C GLY A 55 -12.66 -10.72 -15.37
N LYS A 56 -12.28 -10.78 -14.09
CA LYS A 56 -13.16 -11.20 -12.97
C LYS A 56 -14.26 -10.19 -12.64
N LYS A 57 -14.15 -8.98 -13.14
CA LYS A 57 -15.11 -7.89 -12.97
C LYS A 57 -15.39 -7.24 -14.32
N PRO A 58 -16.62 -6.73 -14.56
CA PRO A 58 -16.93 -5.97 -15.76
C PRO A 58 -16.05 -4.72 -15.85
N SER A 59 -15.66 -4.38 -17.08
CA SER A 59 -14.95 -3.12 -17.36
C SER A 59 -15.76 -1.90 -16.90
N VAL A 60 -15.07 -0.86 -16.46
CA VAL A 60 -15.69 0.39 -16.02
C VAL A 60 -15.22 1.52 -16.93
N LYS A 61 -16.18 2.33 -17.40
CA LYS A 61 -15.91 3.59 -18.07
C LYS A 61 -16.14 4.72 -17.09
N VAL A 62 -15.07 5.44 -16.75
CA VAL A 62 -15.12 6.61 -15.85
C VAL A 62 -15.29 7.86 -16.67
N ALA A 63 -16.35 8.63 -16.39
CA ALA A 63 -16.58 9.93 -17.00
C ALA A 63 -15.73 11.02 -16.31
N LEU A 64 -15.17 11.93 -17.10
CA LEU A 64 -14.39 13.08 -16.62
C LEU A 64 -15.08 14.39 -17.00
N SER A 65 -15.17 15.30 -16.04
CA SER A 65 -15.68 16.65 -16.31
C SER A 65 -14.63 17.50 -17.04
N LYS A 66 -13.36 17.38 -16.60
CA LYS A 66 -12.25 18.17 -17.17
C LYS A 66 -10.90 17.56 -16.82
N ALA A 67 -9.90 17.81 -17.66
CA ALA A 67 -8.49 17.64 -17.31
C ALA A 67 -7.73 18.95 -17.55
N CYS A 68 -6.80 19.31 -16.66
CA CYS A 68 -6.03 20.55 -16.70
C CYS A 68 -4.53 20.30 -16.48
N THR A 69 -3.69 21.16 -17.03
CA THR A 69 -2.34 21.40 -16.51
C THR A 69 -2.37 22.55 -15.51
N TRP A 70 -1.25 22.76 -14.78
CA TRP A 70 -1.15 23.91 -13.88
C TRP A 70 -1.27 25.27 -14.61
N ASP A 71 -0.96 25.31 -15.91
CA ASP A 71 -1.07 26.51 -16.73
C ASP A 71 -2.50 26.79 -17.21
N THR A 72 -3.37 25.75 -17.22
CA THR A 72 -4.76 25.85 -17.72
C THR A 72 -5.81 25.71 -16.65
N VAL A 73 -5.41 25.35 -15.41
CA VAL A 73 -6.33 25.28 -14.26
C VAL A 73 -6.76 26.67 -13.83
N CYS A 74 -8.02 26.80 -13.46
CA CYS A 74 -8.56 28.05 -12.90
C CYS A 74 -9.04 27.84 -11.45
N ALA A 75 -9.17 28.95 -10.72
CA ALA A 75 -9.59 28.91 -9.33
C ALA A 75 -10.93 28.17 -9.14
N SER A 76 -11.89 28.33 -10.07
CA SER A 76 -13.15 27.60 -10.04
C SER A 76 -13.05 26.10 -10.18
N ASP A 77 -11.94 25.57 -10.70
CA ASP A 77 -11.75 24.12 -10.80
C ASP A 77 -11.53 23.49 -9.41
N LEU A 78 -10.96 24.24 -8.45
CA LEU A 78 -10.62 23.77 -7.11
C LEU A 78 -11.48 24.39 -5.99
N ALA A 79 -12.08 25.59 -6.22
CA ALA A 79 -12.71 26.37 -5.16
C ALA A 79 -13.87 25.65 -4.45
N ASP A 80 -14.69 24.92 -5.24
CA ASP A 80 -15.89 24.24 -4.75
C ASP A 80 -15.69 22.71 -4.66
N ALA A 81 -14.43 22.26 -4.59
CA ALA A 81 -14.15 20.85 -4.47
C ALA A 81 -14.50 20.32 -3.06
N ASP A 82 -15.31 19.28 -3.00
CA ASP A 82 -15.62 18.58 -1.75
C ASP A 82 -14.37 17.93 -1.16
N VAL A 83 -13.48 17.44 -2.04
CA VAL A 83 -12.19 16.88 -1.66
C VAL A 83 -11.18 16.98 -2.80
N ILE A 84 -9.91 17.19 -2.46
CA ILE A 84 -8.77 17.12 -3.37
C ILE A 84 -7.95 15.86 -3.01
N LEU A 85 -7.79 14.96 -3.96
CA LEU A 85 -6.94 13.77 -3.84
C LEU A 85 -5.59 14.02 -4.53
N VAL A 86 -4.47 13.72 -3.89
CA VAL A 86 -3.12 13.95 -4.44
C VAL A 86 -2.40 12.63 -4.64
N SER A 87 -2.10 12.27 -5.90
CA SER A 87 -1.41 11.03 -6.29
C SER A 87 -0.39 11.28 -7.39
N VAL A 88 0.77 11.81 -7.02
CA VAL A 88 1.81 12.33 -7.94
C VAL A 88 3.18 11.66 -7.79
N GLY A 89 3.30 10.74 -6.82
CA GLY A 89 4.57 10.19 -6.37
C GLY A 89 5.23 11.08 -5.31
N GLY A 90 5.72 10.46 -4.24
CA GLY A 90 6.23 11.16 -3.05
C GLY A 90 7.31 12.22 -3.31
N ASN A 91 8.06 12.10 -4.40
CA ASN A 91 9.11 13.06 -4.79
C ASN A 91 8.54 14.36 -5.39
N ASN A 92 7.31 14.33 -5.92
CA ASN A 92 6.69 15.51 -6.55
C ASN A 92 5.80 16.32 -5.58
N LEU A 93 5.64 15.89 -4.32
CA LEU A 93 4.74 16.53 -3.36
C LEU A 93 5.09 17.99 -3.08
N SER A 94 6.38 18.33 -3.05
CA SER A 94 6.81 19.71 -2.81
C SER A 94 6.44 20.65 -3.96
N ASP A 95 6.64 20.22 -5.20
CA ASP A 95 6.28 21.01 -6.38
C ASP A 95 4.76 21.19 -6.48
N VAL A 96 4.01 20.12 -6.24
CA VAL A 96 2.55 20.16 -6.22
C VAL A 96 2.02 21.04 -5.08
N GLY A 97 2.66 21.01 -3.91
CA GLY A 97 2.30 21.89 -2.81
C GLY A 97 2.45 23.37 -3.14
N ALA A 98 3.52 23.74 -3.85
CA ALA A 98 3.76 25.11 -4.30
C ALA A 98 2.67 25.61 -5.30
N GLU A 99 2.17 24.70 -6.15
CA GLU A 99 1.07 24.99 -7.07
C GLU A 99 -0.27 25.08 -6.32
N LEU A 100 -0.61 24.08 -5.49
CA LEU A 100 -1.86 24.04 -4.73
C LEU A 100 -2.05 25.26 -3.83
N LYS A 101 -0.97 25.79 -3.24
CA LYS A 101 -0.98 27.00 -2.40
C LYS A 101 -1.75 28.17 -3.03
N LYS A 102 -1.79 28.27 -4.37
CA LYS A 102 -2.45 29.35 -5.10
C LYS A 102 -3.98 29.24 -5.06
N TYR A 103 -4.53 28.08 -4.73
CA TYR A 103 -5.93 27.73 -4.92
C TYR A 103 -6.65 27.24 -3.67
N VAL A 104 -5.90 26.78 -2.64
CA VAL A 104 -6.49 26.17 -1.45
C VAL A 104 -6.49 27.11 -0.25
N SER A 105 -7.39 26.86 0.67
CA SER A 105 -7.53 27.57 1.95
C SER A 105 -7.44 26.61 3.11
N LYS A 106 -7.45 27.08 4.34
CA LYS A 106 -7.47 26.23 5.55
C LYS A 106 -8.68 25.29 5.62
N ASP A 107 -9.78 25.62 4.93
CA ASP A 107 -11.01 24.84 4.94
C ASP A 107 -11.06 23.77 3.82
N THR A 108 -10.06 23.77 2.94
CA THR A 108 -9.94 22.78 1.88
C THR A 108 -9.59 21.40 2.47
N ARG A 109 -10.30 20.36 2.04
CA ARG A 109 -10.03 18.97 2.43
C ARG A 109 -9.09 18.33 1.42
N ILE A 110 -7.90 17.92 1.88
CA ILE A 110 -6.91 17.28 1.02
C ILE A 110 -6.59 15.88 1.57
N ILE A 111 -6.61 14.87 0.70
CA ILE A 111 -6.18 13.50 1.02
C ILE A 111 -5.00 13.16 0.13
N VAL A 112 -3.86 12.83 0.75
CA VAL A 112 -2.66 12.39 0.02
C VAL A 112 -2.70 10.88 -0.17
N CYS A 113 -2.68 10.44 -1.44
CA CYS A 113 -2.82 9.05 -1.86
C CYS A 113 -1.45 8.48 -2.28
N GLU A 114 -0.50 8.48 -1.35
CA GLU A 114 0.88 8.08 -1.56
C GLU A 114 1.34 7.05 -0.52
N ASN A 115 2.03 6.02 -0.97
CA ASN A 115 2.68 5.04 -0.09
C ASN A 115 4.11 5.51 0.31
N ALA A 116 4.26 6.77 0.67
CA ALA A 116 5.52 7.39 1.08
C ALA A 116 5.55 7.64 2.61
N SER A 117 6.72 7.93 3.15
CA SER A 117 6.84 8.32 4.57
C SER A 117 6.36 9.76 4.77
N SER A 118 5.39 9.95 5.67
CA SER A 118 4.83 11.24 6.07
C SER A 118 4.46 12.16 4.88
N PRO A 119 3.67 11.68 3.91
CA PRO A 119 3.39 12.43 2.69
C PRO A 119 2.54 13.69 2.96
N ALA A 120 1.63 13.65 3.93
CA ALA A 120 0.83 14.81 4.34
C ALA A 120 1.72 15.93 4.91
N LYS A 121 2.71 15.58 5.73
CA LYS A 121 3.67 16.55 6.29
C LYS A 121 4.50 17.22 5.18
N LYS A 122 4.96 16.47 4.18
CA LYS A 122 5.71 17.02 3.04
C LYS A 122 4.86 17.99 2.23
N LEU A 123 3.64 17.59 1.88
CA LEU A 123 2.73 18.42 1.12
C LEU A 123 2.34 19.68 1.90
N GLY A 124 1.99 19.54 3.18
CA GLY A 124 1.60 20.65 4.06
C GLY A 124 2.70 21.69 4.23
N ALA A 125 3.96 21.23 4.40
CA ALA A 125 5.12 22.14 4.48
C ALA A 125 5.31 22.96 3.19
N ALA A 126 5.05 22.35 2.02
CA ALA A 126 5.17 23.05 0.73
C ALA A 126 4.00 24.01 0.48
N ILE A 127 2.78 23.70 0.90
CA ILE A 127 1.63 24.59 0.84
C ILE A 127 1.80 25.77 1.81
N GLY A 128 2.22 25.50 3.04
CA GLY A 128 2.54 26.52 4.03
C GLY A 128 1.35 27.38 4.46
N ILE A 129 0.16 26.77 4.60
CA ILE A 129 -1.05 27.41 5.14
C ILE A 129 -1.34 26.85 6.52
N ASP A 130 -1.32 27.71 7.53
CA ASP A 130 -1.61 27.31 8.90
C ASP A 130 -3.06 26.83 9.07
N GLY A 131 -3.19 25.68 9.77
CA GLY A 131 -4.51 25.08 10.03
C GLY A 131 -5.10 24.32 8.85
N LEU A 132 -4.43 24.23 7.70
CA LEU A 132 -4.86 23.36 6.60
C LEU A 132 -4.80 21.89 7.01
N ARG A 133 -5.92 21.17 6.80
CA ARG A 133 -6.07 19.77 7.15
C ARG A 133 -5.73 18.89 5.95
N ILE A 134 -4.73 18.01 6.09
CA ILE A 134 -4.27 17.09 5.06
C ILE A 134 -4.24 15.69 5.66
N ALA A 135 -5.13 14.81 5.19
CA ALA A 135 -5.16 13.41 5.62
C ALA A 135 -4.22 12.55 4.78
N GLU A 136 -3.63 11.55 5.41
CA GLU A 136 -2.92 10.47 4.73
C GLU A 136 -3.90 9.36 4.33
N SER A 137 -3.58 8.65 3.27
CA SER A 137 -4.29 7.45 2.87
C SER A 137 -3.33 6.36 2.44
N THR A 138 -3.84 5.16 2.21
CA THR A 138 -3.02 4.06 1.73
C THR A 138 -3.62 3.40 0.50
N VAL A 139 -2.81 3.25 -0.55
CA VAL A 139 -3.22 2.62 -1.81
C VAL A 139 -2.85 1.14 -1.79
N PHE A 140 -3.85 0.27 -1.93
CA PHE A 140 -3.69 -1.18 -2.02
C PHE A 140 -3.74 -1.71 -3.45
N CYS A 141 -4.15 -0.87 -4.40
CA CYS A 141 -4.50 -1.25 -5.74
C CYS A 141 -3.31 -1.09 -6.70
N THR A 142 -2.99 -2.13 -7.44
CA THR A 142 -2.05 -2.08 -8.56
C THR A 142 -2.78 -1.62 -9.81
N THR A 143 -2.22 -0.64 -10.51
CA THR A 143 -2.73 -0.11 -11.78
C THR A 143 -1.60 -0.03 -12.80
N ILE A 144 -1.87 -0.47 -14.03
CA ILE A 144 -0.93 -0.37 -15.16
C ILE A 144 -1.65 0.16 -16.40
N GLU A 145 -0.93 0.83 -17.29
CA GLU A 145 -1.45 1.16 -18.61
C GLU A 145 -1.60 -0.12 -19.42
N ARG A 146 -2.67 -0.26 -20.23
CA ARG A 146 -2.85 -1.42 -21.11
C ARG A 146 -1.69 -1.56 -22.09
N THR A 147 -1.28 -0.44 -22.65
CA THR A 147 -0.05 -0.29 -23.44
C THR A 147 0.65 0.96 -22.97
N LYS A 148 1.96 1.04 -23.14
CA LYS A 148 2.76 2.19 -22.72
C LYS A 148 2.21 3.48 -23.36
N GLY A 149 1.86 4.46 -22.55
CA GLY A 149 1.29 5.74 -22.97
C GLY A 149 -0.22 5.73 -23.27
N SER A 150 -0.90 4.58 -23.08
CA SER A 150 -2.36 4.50 -23.23
C SER A 150 -3.09 5.24 -22.11
N LEU A 151 -4.25 5.84 -22.45
CA LEU A 151 -5.19 6.37 -21.45
C LEU A 151 -5.88 5.26 -20.68
N GLU A 152 -6.02 4.09 -21.29
CA GLU A 152 -6.70 2.93 -20.76
C GLU A 152 -5.86 2.22 -19.68
N ILE A 153 -6.53 1.72 -18.66
CA ILE A 153 -5.89 1.13 -17.47
C ILE A 153 -6.35 -0.30 -17.25
N ASN A 154 -5.41 -1.16 -16.89
CA ASN A 154 -5.68 -2.42 -16.21
C ASN A 154 -5.46 -2.24 -14.72
N SER A 155 -6.44 -2.63 -13.91
CA SER A 155 -6.46 -2.39 -12.46
C SER A 155 -6.73 -3.66 -11.70
N GLU A 156 -6.19 -3.77 -10.50
CA GLU A 156 -6.75 -4.67 -9.50
C GLU A 156 -8.14 -4.17 -9.06
N TRP A 157 -8.97 -5.11 -8.63
CA TRP A 157 -10.20 -4.78 -7.93
C TRP A 157 -9.88 -4.55 -6.46
N TYR A 158 -10.04 -3.31 -6.00
CA TYR A 158 -10.08 -2.96 -4.58
C TYR A 158 -11.17 -1.93 -4.36
N PRO A 159 -12.09 -2.12 -3.39
CA PRO A 159 -13.35 -1.36 -3.35
C PRO A 159 -13.26 0.03 -2.71
N TYR A 160 -12.20 0.32 -1.94
CA TYR A 160 -12.13 1.54 -1.14
C TYR A 160 -10.76 2.19 -1.15
N LEU A 161 -10.76 3.52 -0.93
CA LEU A 161 -9.59 4.25 -0.43
C LEU A 161 -9.83 4.56 1.05
N GLN A 162 -9.03 4.01 1.93
CA GLN A 162 -9.07 4.35 3.36
C GLN A 162 -8.13 5.53 3.62
N PHE A 163 -8.60 6.49 4.42
CA PHE A 163 -7.85 7.69 4.77
C PHE A 163 -8.01 8.02 6.26
N ASP A 164 -7.07 8.81 6.80
CA ASP A 164 -7.09 9.27 8.19
C ASP A 164 -8.27 10.22 8.42
N GLY A 165 -9.36 9.67 8.97
CA GLY A 165 -10.58 10.42 9.26
C GLY A 165 -10.43 11.38 10.43
N ASP A 166 -9.54 11.08 11.38
CA ASP A 166 -9.37 11.89 12.59
C ASP A 166 -8.85 13.30 12.27
N VAL A 167 -8.16 13.46 11.14
CA VAL A 167 -7.69 14.77 10.64
C VAL A 167 -8.86 15.73 10.38
N PHE A 168 -9.97 15.21 9.90
CA PHE A 168 -11.15 16.03 9.57
C PHE A 168 -12.24 15.99 10.65
N GLY A 169 -12.26 14.96 11.50
CA GLY A 169 -13.33 14.77 12.48
C GLY A 169 -14.69 14.65 11.82
N GLU A 170 -15.66 15.44 12.29
CA GLU A 170 -17.04 15.47 11.76
C GLU A 170 -17.12 16.01 10.31
N ASP A 171 -16.10 16.77 9.88
CA ASP A 171 -16.04 17.32 8.51
C ASP A 171 -15.42 16.32 7.50
N ALA A 172 -15.20 15.08 7.87
CA ALA A 172 -14.63 14.09 6.94
C ALA A 172 -15.52 13.94 5.69
N PRO A 173 -14.92 13.94 4.46
CA PRO A 173 -15.70 13.80 3.25
C PRO A 173 -16.40 12.44 3.21
N VAL A 174 -17.70 12.44 2.90
CA VAL A 174 -18.52 11.23 2.80
C VAL A 174 -18.87 11.02 1.33
N LEU A 175 -18.15 10.11 0.68
CA LEU A 175 -18.32 9.75 -0.72
C LEU A 175 -18.23 8.24 -0.88
N ASP A 176 -19.00 7.69 -1.82
CA ASP A 176 -18.84 6.29 -2.18
C ASP A 176 -17.41 6.03 -2.69
N GLY A 177 -16.81 4.93 -2.27
CA GLY A 177 -15.45 4.53 -2.67
C GLY A 177 -14.33 5.08 -1.79
N ILE A 178 -14.58 6.02 -0.85
CA ILE A 178 -13.61 6.40 0.19
C ILE A 178 -14.15 6.11 1.59
N LYS A 179 -13.27 5.79 2.53
CA LYS A 179 -13.62 5.49 3.92
C LYS A 179 -12.72 6.23 4.89
N ALA A 180 -13.32 7.06 5.73
CA ALA A 180 -12.64 7.61 6.89
C ALA A 180 -12.35 6.48 7.91
N VAL A 181 -11.14 6.45 8.43
CA VAL A 181 -10.69 5.47 9.43
C VAL A 181 -10.18 6.24 10.64
N SER A 182 -10.68 5.89 11.80
CA SER A 182 -10.11 6.35 13.08
C SER A 182 -8.87 5.57 13.44
N ASN A 183 -7.96 6.17 14.21
CA ASN A 183 -6.68 5.56 14.57
C ASN A 183 -5.92 5.06 13.32
N PHE A 184 -5.65 5.96 12.39
CA PHE A 184 -5.02 5.61 11.11
C PHE A 184 -3.65 4.94 11.28
N GLY A 185 -2.90 5.27 12.34
CA GLY A 185 -1.67 4.56 12.71
C GLY A 185 -1.91 3.06 12.91
N GLY A 186 -2.92 2.70 13.71
CA GLY A 186 -3.32 1.31 13.91
C GLY A 186 -3.82 0.64 12.62
N PHE A 187 -4.43 1.41 11.71
CA PHE A 187 -4.81 0.90 10.39
C PHE A 187 -3.59 0.61 9.50
N LEU A 188 -2.55 1.43 9.56
CA LEU A 188 -1.28 1.16 8.86
C LEU A 188 -0.60 -0.09 9.41
N ASP A 189 -0.61 -0.29 10.72
CA ASP A 189 -0.11 -1.52 11.35
C ASP A 189 -0.95 -2.73 10.95
N ARG A 190 -2.28 -2.62 10.93
CA ARG A 190 -3.18 -3.64 10.39
C ARG A 190 -2.77 -4.07 8.98
N LYS A 191 -2.54 -3.09 8.09
CA LYS A 191 -2.04 -3.35 6.73
C LYS A 191 -0.67 -4.02 6.74
N LEU A 192 0.24 -3.50 7.53
CA LEU A 192 1.61 -4.01 7.63
C LEU A 192 1.61 -5.48 8.07
N PHE A 193 0.81 -5.83 9.06
CA PHE A 193 0.77 -7.16 9.67
C PHE A 193 -0.06 -8.16 8.85
N THR A 194 -1.08 -7.69 8.11
CA THR A 194 -1.91 -8.57 7.27
C THR A 194 -1.34 -8.71 5.85
N TYR A 195 -1.19 -7.60 5.11
CA TYR A 195 -0.76 -7.63 3.70
C TYR A 195 0.75 -7.79 3.54
N ASN A 196 1.50 -6.92 4.20
CA ASN A 196 2.94 -6.85 3.93
C ASN A 196 3.69 -8.02 4.60
N SER A 197 3.21 -8.47 5.75
CA SER A 197 3.73 -9.67 6.42
C SER A 197 3.47 -10.92 5.58
N ALA A 198 2.23 -11.14 5.15
CA ALA A 198 1.85 -12.25 4.29
C ALA A 198 2.67 -12.27 2.99
N SER A 199 2.90 -11.11 2.39
CA SER A 199 3.77 -11.00 1.21
C SER A 199 5.19 -11.46 1.48
N CYS A 200 5.73 -11.22 2.68
CA CYS A 200 7.06 -11.71 3.05
C CYS A 200 7.07 -13.24 3.27
N VAL A 201 6.03 -13.80 3.89
CA VAL A 201 5.90 -15.27 4.03
C VAL A 201 5.99 -15.92 2.65
N ILE A 202 5.18 -15.47 1.70
CA ILE A 202 5.16 -16.01 0.33
C ILE A 202 6.52 -15.80 -0.36
N ALA A 203 7.07 -14.58 -0.30
CA ALA A 203 8.27 -14.23 -1.05
C ALA A 203 9.52 -14.98 -0.56
N TYR A 204 9.76 -15.01 0.75
CA TYR A 204 10.98 -15.63 1.28
C TYR A 204 10.90 -17.16 1.32
N LEU A 205 9.76 -17.75 1.68
CA LEU A 205 9.58 -19.19 1.59
C LEU A 205 9.52 -19.66 0.12
N GLY A 206 8.92 -18.86 -0.76
CA GLY A 206 8.93 -19.09 -2.20
C GLY A 206 10.33 -19.06 -2.80
N ALA A 207 11.16 -18.08 -2.42
CA ALA A 207 12.56 -18.00 -2.82
C ALA A 207 13.35 -19.23 -2.35
N LEU A 208 13.14 -19.67 -1.11
CA LEU A 208 13.77 -20.86 -0.55
C LEU A 208 13.42 -22.13 -1.34
N LYS A 209 12.19 -22.24 -1.85
CA LYS A 209 11.74 -23.35 -2.73
C LYS A 209 12.09 -23.16 -4.21
N GLY A 210 12.73 -22.04 -4.60
CA GLY A 210 13.19 -21.77 -5.96
C GLY A 210 12.10 -21.21 -6.89
N TYR A 211 10.97 -20.73 -6.37
CA TYR A 211 9.95 -20.07 -7.18
C TYR A 211 10.42 -18.72 -7.71
N THR A 212 10.08 -18.42 -8.96
CA THR A 212 10.31 -17.12 -9.61
C THR A 212 9.02 -16.32 -9.76
N VAL A 213 7.90 -17.00 -10.08
CA VAL A 213 6.58 -16.40 -10.20
C VAL A 213 5.94 -16.34 -8.82
N TYR A 214 5.50 -15.15 -8.43
CA TYR A 214 5.00 -14.91 -7.08
C TYR A 214 3.70 -15.65 -6.78
N SER A 215 2.75 -15.64 -7.74
CA SER A 215 1.49 -16.35 -7.57
C SER A 215 1.64 -17.88 -7.55
N ASP A 216 2.68 -18.44 -8.16
CA ASP A 216 2.97 -19.87 -8.05
C ASP A 216 3.45 -20.22 -6.65
N ALA A 217 4.34 -19.39 -6.06
CA ALA A 217 4.73 -19.53 -4.66
C ALA A 217 3.53 -19.41 -3.70
N ALA A 218 2.64 -18.44 -3.95
CA ALA A 218 1.44 -18.22 -3.13
C ALA A 218 0.43 -19.37 -3.21
N ASN A 219 0.45 -20.16 -4.30
CA ASN A 219 -0.41 -21.33 -4.50
C ASN A 219 0.31 -22.67 -4.21
N ASP A 220 1.58 -22.63 -3.76
CA ASP A 220 2.24 -23.84 -3.26
C ASP A 220 1.50 -24.35 -2.01
N PRO A 221 1.08 -25.64 -1.98
CA PRO A 221 0.23 -26.13 -0.89
C PRO A 221 0.84 -25.99 0.51
N GLU A 222 2.15 -26.12 0.64
CA GLU A 222 2.83 -25.97 1.94
C GLU A 222 2.91 -24.50 2.37
N ILE A 223 3.31 -23.59 1.45
CA ILE A 223 3.35 -22.15 1.74
C ILE A 223 1.95 -21.63 2.05
N LEU A 224 0.93 -22.06 1.28
CA LEU A 224 -0.45 -21.64 1.48
C LEU A 224 -1.00 -22.09 2.84
N ALA A 225 -0.71 -23.32 3.25
CA ALA A 225 -1.12 -23.82 4.57
C ALA A 225 -0.45 -23.04 5.70
N LEU A 226 0.85 -22.72 5.59
CA LEU A 226 1.56 -21.87 6.56
C LEU A 226 1.00 -20.45 6.59
N LEU A 227 0.69 -19.89 5.43
CA LEU A 227 0.10 -18.56 5.31
C LEU A 227 -1.29 -18.50 5.96
N ASP A 228 -2.16 -19.48 5.69
CA ASP A 228 -3.51 -19.55 6.24
C ASP A 228 -3.44 -19.68 7.78
N TYR A 229 -2.55 -20.51 8.30
CA TYR A 229 -2.33 -20.62 9.74
C TYR A 229 -1.82 -19.32 10.36
N ASN A 230 -0.89 -18.62 9.71
CA ASN A 230 -0.44 -17.32 10.19
C ASN A 230 -1.55 -16.28 10.19
N TYR A 231 -2.47 -16.29 9.19
CA TYR A 231 -3.62 -15.40 9.18
C TYR A 231 -4.56 -15.65 10.37
N GLU A 232 -4.82 -16.90 10.74
CA GLU A 232 -5.65 -17.22 11.91
C GLU A 232 -5.08 -16.58 13.17
N ILE A 233 -3.78 -16.72 13.40
CA ILE A 233 -3.10 -16.19 14.58
C ILE A 233 -3.03 -14.66 14.56
N ILE A 234 -2.57 -14.08 13.47
CA ILE A 234 -2.34 -12.62 13.42
C ILE A 234 -3.66 -11.84 13.44
N ASN A 235 -4.74 -12.39 12.86
CA ASN A 235 -6.05 -11.76 12.92
C ASN A 235 -6.54 -11.60 14.36
N GLU A 236 -6.39 -12.63 15.20
CA GLU A 236 -6.75 -12.55 16.63
C GLU A 236 -5.90 -11.49 17.35
N CYS A 237 -4.58 -11.47 17.07
CA CYS A 237 -3.68 -10.49 17.69
C CYS A 237 -4.04 -9.05 17.32
N ILE A 238 -4.35 -8.80 16.04
CA ILE A 238 -4.76 -7.47 15.53
C ILE A 238 -6.09 -7.04 16.16
N CYS A 239 -7.08 -7.92 16.25
CA CYS A 239 -8.36 -7.61 16.91
C CYS A 239 -8.16 -7.22 18.38
N ARG A 240 -7.30 -7.94 19.10
CA ARG A 240 -6.98 -7.62 20.50
C ARG A 240 -6.21 -6.31 20.69
N GLU A 241 -5.26 -6.03 19.79
CA GLU A 241 -4.39 -4.85 19.91
C GLU A 241 -5.12 -3.56 19.52
N TYR A 242 -5.90 -3.60 18.44
CA TYR A 242 -6.48 -2.40 17.81
C TYR A 242 -7.99 -2.31 17.91
N GLY A 243 -8.67 -3.31 18.47
CA GLY A 243 -10.11 -3.29 18.68
C GLY A 243 -10.96 -3.52 17.42
N TYR A 244 -10.39 -4.15 16.38
CA TYR A 244 -11.16 -4.51 15.19
C TYR A 244 -12.13 -5.65 15.47
N GLU A 245 -13.30 -5.59 14.84
CA GLU A 245 -14.24 -6.70 14.82
C GLU A 245 -13.64 -7.90 14.05
N GLU A 246 -13.83 -9.11 14.61
CA GLU A 246 -13.22 -10.33 14.02
C GLU A 246 -13.63 -10.55 12.56
N GLN A 247 -14.91 -10.31 12.23
CA GLN A 247 -15.41 -10.51 10.88
C GLN A 247 -14.76 -9.52 9.90
N ASP A 248 -14.65 -8.23 10.28
CA ASP A 248 -13.99 -7.21 9.45
C ASP A 248 -12.51 -7.52 9.23
N GLN A 249 -11.82 -8.02 10.26
CA GLN A 249 -10.42 -8.43 10.13
C GLN A 249 -10.26 -9.67 9.23
N LYS A 250 -11.13 -10.65 9.34
CA LYS A 250 -11.12 -11.85 8.47
C LYS A 250 -11.36 -11.48 7.01
N GLU A 251 -12.32 -10.60 6.74
CA GLU A 251 -12.59 -10.10 5.38
C GLU A 251 -11.39 -9.34 4.81
N PHE A 252 -10.75 -8.51 5.63
CA PHE A 252 -9.55 -7.78 5.23
C PHE A 252 -8.37 -8.72 4.91
N ALA A 253 -8.18 -9.78 5.69
CA ALA A 253 -7.17 -10.81 5.45
C ALA A 253 -7.49 -11.63 4.19
N LEU A 254 -8.77 -11.95 3.96
CA LEU A 254 -9.21 -12.68 2.77
C LEU A 254 -8.92 -11.89 1.48
N LEU A 255 -9.17 -10.59 1.47
CA LEU A 255 -8.80 -9.72 0.34
C LEU A 255 -7.29 -9.79 0.03
N SER A 256 -6.45 -9.84 1.07
CA SER A 256 -5.00 -10.01 0.94
C SER A 256 -4.64 -11.38 0.32
N ARG A 257 -5.23 -12.44 0.85
CA ARG A 257 -5.03 -13.81 0.38
C ARG A 257 -5.43 -13.98 -1.09
N ASP A 258 -6.63 -13.51 -1.44
CA ASP A 258 -7.17 -13.60 -2.80
C ASP A 258 -6.31 -12.83 -3.80
N LYS A 259 -5.80 -11.65 -3.40
CA LYS A 259 -4.85 -10.89 -4.20
C LYS A 259 -3.59 -11.70 -4.50
N PHE A 260 -2.96 -12.30 -3.49
CA PHE A 260 -1.67 -12.97 -3.67
C PHE A 260 -1.77 -14.29 -4.42
N THR A 261 -2.89 -15.00 -4.28
CA THR A 261 -3.15 -16.26 -4.99
C THR A 261 -3.68 -16.06 -6.41
N ASP A 262 -3.99 -14.82 -6.81
CA ASP A 262 -4.50 -14.51 -8.14
C ASP A 262 -3.41 -14.65 -9.21
N LYS A 263 -3.48 -15.73 -10.00
CA LYS A 263 -2.53 -16.04 -11.08
C LYS A 263 -2.59 -15.06 -12.27
N THR A 264 -3.58 -14.19 -12.32
CA THR A 264 -3.69 -13.15 -13.35
C THR A 264 -2.82 -11.93 -13.05
N LEU A 265 -2.36 -11.78 -11.80
CA LEU A 265 -1.44 -10.74 -11.39
C LEU A 265 -0.01 -11.17 -11.68
N VAL A 266 0.64 -10.50 -12.63
CA VAL A 266 2.02 -10.79 -12.99
C VAL A 266 2.96 -10.10 -12.01
N ASP A 267 3.55 -10.90 -11.12
CA ASP A 267 4.56 -10.42 -10.16
C ASP A 267 5.63 -11.49 -9.93
N THR A 268 6.78 -11.09 -9.37
CA THR A 268 7.91 -11.99 -9.14
C THR A 268 8.24 -12.11 -7.65
N VAL A 269 8.76 -13.27 -7.28
CA VAL A 269 9.30 -13.51 -5.95
C VAL A 269 10.42 -12.51 -5.65
N ALA A 270 11.36 -12.30 -6.57
CA ALA A 270 12.47 -11.36 -6.40
C ALA A 270 12.01 -9.93 -6.09
N ARG A 271 10.99 -9.41 -6.83
CA ARG A 271 10.45 -8.08 -6.56
C ARG A 271 9.86 -7.96 -5.15
N ASN A 272 9.19 -9.00 -4.67
CA ASN A 272 8.57 -9.01 -3.34
C ASN A 272 9.56 -9.35 -2.22
N ALA A 273 10.67 -10.03 -2.51
CA ALA A 273 11.73 -10.33 -1.55
C ALA A 273 12.80 -9.24 -1.41
N ARG A 274 12.88 -8.28 -2.34
CA ARG A 274 13.90 -7.22 -2.36
C ARG A 274 13.98 -6.43 -1.05
N GLU A 275 15.14 -5.83 -0.79
CA GLU A 275 15.44 -5.00 0.39
C GLU A 275 15.21 -5.76 1.72
N PRO A 276 15.82 -6.95 1.93
CA PRO A 276 15.63 -7.70 3.16
C PRO A 276 16.01 -6.89 4.40
N GLN A 277 17.11 -6.10 4.33
CA GLN A 277 17.60 -5.26 5.41
C GLN A 277 16.53 -4.31 6.00
N ARG A 278 15.64 -3.79 5.15
CA ARG A 278 14.54 -2.95 5.60
C ARG A 278 13.40 -3.79 6.22
N LYS A 279 13.03 -4.89 5.57
CA LYS A 279 11.85 -5.71 5.91
C LYS A 279 11.98 -6.47 7.23
N ILE A 280 13.21 -6.72 7.67
CA ILE A 280 13.50 -7.43 8.94
C ILE A 280 13.75 -6.47 10.10
N THR A 281 13.68 -5.15 9.91
CA THR A 281 13.84 -4.24 11.06
C THR A 281 12.70 -4.41 12.06
N ARG A 282 12.95 -4.02 13.33
CA ARG A 282 12.06 -4.29 14.45
C ARG A 282 10.61 -3.86 14.23
N ASN A 283 10.40 -2.70 13.61
CA ASN A 283 9.06 -2.11 13.42
C ASN A 283 8.45 -2.42 12.05
N GLU A 284 9.02 -3.42 11.37
CA GLU A 284 8.61 -3.78 10.03
C GLU A 284 7.87 -5.14 10.00
N ARG A 285 7.46 -5.54 8.84
CA ARG A 285 6.45 -6.54 8.47
C ARG A 285 6.73 -8.00 8.85
N ILE A 286 7.94 -8.32 9.34
CA ILE A 286 8.25 -9.67 9.83
C ILE A 286 8.37 -9.65 11.34
N VAL A 287 9.23 -8.78 11.87
CA VAL A 287 9.56 -8.78 13.30
C VAL A 287 8.42 -8.18 14.13
N SER A 288 7.82 -7.07 13.70
CA SER A 288 6.76 -6.44 14.49
C SER A 288 5.53 -7.34 14.70
N PRO A 289 4.93 -7.98 13.66
CA PRO A 289 3.84 -8.91 13.88
C PRO A 289 4.26 -10.20 14.62
N MET A 290 5.49 -10.68 14.45
CA MET A 290 6.05 -11.78 15.22
C MET A 290 6.06 -11.47 16.73
N LEU A 291 6.54 -10.28 17.10
CA LEU A 291 6.54 -9.81 18.49
C LEU A 291 5.11 -9.56 19.02
N LEU A 292 4.17 -9.17 18.18
CA LEU A 292 2.77 -9.06 18.56
C LEU A 292 2.14 -10.44 18.87
N GLN A 293 2.46 -11.47 18.09
CA GLN A 293 2.07 -12.85 18.38
C GLN A 293 2.62 -13.31 19.73
N GLU A 294 3.91 -13.08 20.01
CA GLU A 294 4.54 -13.38 21.30
C GLU A 294 3.89 -12.62 22.47
N LYS A 295 3.59 -11.32 22.29
CA LYS A 295 2.90 -10.50 23.29
C LYS A 295 1.60 -11.13 23.77
N TYR A 296 0.88 -11.78 22.86
CA TYR A 296 -0.37 -12.46 23.15
C TYR A 296 -0.25 -13.97 23.44
N GLY A 297 0.99 -14.47 23.59
CA GLY A 297 1.27 -15.89 23.85
C GLY A 297 0.83 -16.81 22.73
N LYS A 298 0.89 -16.32 21.49
CA LYS A 298 0.54 -17.07 20.28
C LYS A 298 1.79 -17.65 19.59
N ASP A 299 1.56 -18.62 18.71
CA ASP A 299 2.62 -19.24 17.92
C ASP A 299 3.18 -18.25 16.87
N SER A 300 4.46 -17.91 16.95
CA SER A 300 5.19 -17.04 16.03
C SER A 300 6.03 -17.80 15.01
N SER A 301 5.97 -19.12 15.01
CA SER A 301 6.89 -20.01 14.26
C SER A 301 6.92 -19.73 12.75
N ILE A 302 5.80 -19.30 12.13
CA ILE A 302 5.75 -18.99 10.71
C ILE A 302 6.57 -17.74 10.38
N LEU A 303 6.47 -16.71 11.22
CA LEU A 303 7.25 -15.49 11.04
C LEU A 303 8.73 -15.68 11.42
N GLU A 304 9.04 -16.56 12.36
CA GLU A 304 10.41 -16.99 12.64
C GLU A 304 11.03 -17.72 11.44
N LYS A 305 10.29 -18.65 10.81
CA LYS A 305 10.69 -19.29 9.55
C LYS A 305 10.89 -18.26 8.44
N THR A 306 10.00 -17.31 8.33
CA THR A 306 10.09 -16.21 7.32
C THR A 306 11.34 -15.36 7.56
N LEU A 307 11.63 -15.02 8.82
CA LEU A 307 12.84 -14.27 9.21
C LEU A 307 14.11 -15.06 8.88
N ALA A 308 14.15 -16.35 9.22
CA ALA A 308 15.27 -17.22 8.88
C ALA A 308 15.47 -17.34 7.36
N ALA A 309 14.40 -17.49 6.59
CA ALA A 309 14.44 -17.51 5.13
C ALA A 309 14.93 -16.16 4.54
N ALA A 310 14.54 -15.03 5.13
CA ALA A 310 15.05 -13.72 4.74
C ALA A 310 16.56 -13.56 4.98
N LEU A 311 17.09 -14.12 6.07
CA LEU A 311 18.55 -14.15 6.32
C LEU A 311 19.31 -14.96 5.27
N LEU A 312 18.71 -16.03 4.73
CA LEU A 312 19.30 -16.85 3.67
C LEU A 312 19.12 -16.27 2.27
N TYR A 313 18.21 -15.31 2.08
CA TYR A 313 17.94 -14.68 0.79
C TYR A 313 19.02 -13.66 0.48
N ALA A 314 19.98 -14.03 -0.37
CA ALA A 314 21.11 -13.16 -0.74
C ALA A 314 21.45 -13.26 -2.23
N PRO A 315 20.53 -12.88 -3.14
CA PRO A 315 20.80 -12.85 -4.58
C PRO A 315 21.84 -11.78 -4.94
N GLU A 316 22.40 -11.87 -6.15
CA GLU A 316 23.50 -10.98 -6.59
C GLU A 316 23.10 -9.49 -6.60
N GLU A 317 21.83 -9.21 -6.88
CA GLU A 317 21.28 -7.86 -6.98
C GLU A 317 21.19 -7.14 -5.62
N GLU A 318 21.11 -7.90 -4.51
CA GLU A 318 21.02 -7.35 -3.15
C GLU A 318 22.41 -7.07 -2.56
N VAL A 319 23.19 -6.22 -3.24
CA VAL A 319 24.61 -5.95 -2.93
C VAL A 319 24.82 -5.44 -1.50
N GLU A 320 24.02 -4.47 -1.06
CA GLU A 320 24.11 -3.90 0.29
C GLU A 320 23.76 -4.94 1.36
N TRP A 321 22.74 -5.75 1.10
CA TRP A 321 22.34 -6.82 2.01
C TRP A 321 23.42 -7.88 2.17
N LYS A 322 24.03 -8.34 1.05
CA LYS A 322 25.13 -9.28 1.07
C LYS A 322 26.33 -8.75 1.85
N ALA A 323 26.70 -7.48 1.64
CA ALA A 323 27.77 -6.83 2.39
C ALA A 323 27.48 -6.79 3.90
N MET A 324 26.24 -6.46 4.27
CA MET A 324 25.80 -6.42 5.66
C MET A 324 25.83 -7.81 6.32
N LEU A 325 25.34 -8.85 5.62
CA LEU A 325 25.43 -10.23 6.08
C LEU A 325 26.89 -10.69 6.30
N ALA A 326 27.77 -10.34 5.36
CA ALA A 326 29.19 -10.70 5.46
C ALA A 326 29.88 -9.99 6.65
N GLN A 327 29.51 -8.76 6.93
CA GLN A 327 30.08 -7.95 8.01
C GLN A 327 29.57 -8.35 9.40
N LYS A 328 28.26 -8.56 9.54
CA LYS A 328 27.58 -8.70 10.85
C LYS A 328 27.23 -10.16 11.20
N GLY A 329 27.15 -11.03 10.20
CA GLY A 329 26.58 -12.37 10.36
C GLY A 329 25.10 -12.35 10.74
N TYR A 330 24.49 -13.51 10.86
CA TYR A 330 23.07 -13.63 11.22
C TYR A 330 22.77 -13.06 12.61
N GLU A 331 23.65 -13.33 13.58
CA GLU A 331 23.50 -12.86 14.96
C GLU A 331 23.53 -11.33 15.04
N GLY A 332 24.50 -10.68 14.39
CA GLY A 332 24.59 -9.23 14.37
C GLY A 332 23.38 -8.59 13.70
N ILE A 333 22.90 -9.16 12.60
CA ILE A 333 21.67 -8.70 11.92
C ILE A 333 20.45 -8.80 12.85
N LEU A 334 20.26 -9.92 13.53
CA LEU A 334 19.11 -10.09 14.43
C LEU A 334 19.15 -9.15 15.63
N VAL A 335 20.33 -8.83 16.16
CA VAL A 335 20.47 -7.88 17.26
C VAL A 335 20.30 -6.45 16.78
N GLU A 336 21.04 -6.04 15.75
CA GLU A 336 21.15 -4.62 15.39
C GLU A 336 19.98 -4.13 14.51
N LEU A 337 19.46 -4.97 13.60
CA LEU A 337 18.35 -4.60 12.72
C LEU A 337 17.00 -5.05 13.27
N ALA A 338 16.89 -6.36 13.60
CA ALA A 338 15.65 -6.91 14.12
C ALA A 338 15.40 -6.54 15.60
N GLY A 339 16.42 -6.07 16.30
CA GLY A 339 16.34 -5.66 17.72
C GLY A 339 15.90 -6.80 18.63
N LEU A 340 16.29 -8.06 18.32
CA LEU A 340 15.99 -9.22 19.14
C LEU A 340 16.99 -9.37 20.26
N ASP A 341 16.50 -9.75 21.43
CA ASP A 341 17.37 -10.11 22.56
C ASP A 341 18.11 -11.42 22.23
N PRO A 342 19.47 -11.44 22.25
CA PRO A 342 20.27 -12.64 21.99
C PRO A 342 19.98 -13.81 22.96
N ASN A 343 19.41 -13.51 24.13
CA ASN A 343 19.03 -14.52 25.12
C ASN A 343 17.58 -15.03 24.94
N SER A 344 16.82 -14.50 23.97
CA SER A 344 15.45 -14.92 23.74
C SER A 344 15.35 -16.27 23.03
N ALA A 345 14.29 -17.02 23.31
CA ALA A 345 14.01 -18.28 22.64
C ALA A 345 13.79 -18.09 21.12
N ILE A 346 13.17 -16.99 20.69
CA ILE A 346 12.99 -16.64 19.28
C ILE A 346 14.34 -16.51 18.59
N PHE A 347 15.25 -15.74 19.18
CA PHE A 347 16.61 -15.56 18.62
C PHE A 347 17.30 -16.90 18.40
N ALA A 348 17.27 -17.78 19.42
CA ALA A 348 17.89 -19.11 19.35
C ALA A 348 17.28 -19.98 18.23
N ARG A 349 15.94 -19.96 18.11
CA ARG A 349 15.24 -20.74 17.07
C ARG A 349 15.54 -20.22 15.66
N VAL A 350 15.50 -18.91 15.44
CA VAL A 350 15.80 -18.29 14.13
C VAL A 350 17.24 -18.57 13.71
N ILE A 351 18.20 -18.43 14.62
CA ILE A 351 19.62 -18.74 14.34
C ILE A 351 19.83 -20.23 14.00
N ALA A 352 19.17 -21.12 14.73
CA ALA A 352 19.28 -22.55 14.45
C ALA A 352 18.75 -22.90 13.04
N MET A 353 17.61 -22.33 12.65
CA MET A 353 17.04 -22.50 11.30
C MET A 353 17.97 -21.91 10.23
N ALA A 354 18.43 -20.67 10.39
CA ALA A 354 19.31 -20.03 9.42
C ALA A 354 20.64 -20.77 9.24
N LYS A 355 21.26 -21.24 10.33
CA LYS A 355 22.53 -22.00 10.27
C LYS A 355 22.37 -23.39 9.69
N SER A 356 21.27 -24.08 9.96
CA SER A 356 21.03 -25.42 9.44
C SER A 356 20.49 -25.44 8.01
N GLY A 357 19.89 -24.33 7.55
CA GLY A 357 19.14 -24.24 6.29
C GLY A 357 17.83 -25.05 6.30
N LYS A 358 17.44 -25.64 7.43
CA LYS A 358 16.21 -26.42 7.59
C LYS A 358 15.10 -25.51 8.11
N ILE A 359 14.27 -24.99 7.20
CA ILE A 359 13.20 -24.02 7.50
C ILE A 359 11.82 -24.62 7.25
N LEU A 360 11.65 -25.29 6.14
CA LEU A 360 10.44 -26.02 5.72
C LEU A 360 10.57 -27.51 6.02
#